data_31b7d48bb456e7d9dc0a8ec4281e2e48
#
_entry.id   31b7d48bb456e7d9dc0a8ec4281e2e48
#
_cell.length_a   1.000
_cell.length_b   1.000
_cell.length_c   1.000
_cell.angle_alpha   90.00
_cell.angle_beta   90.00
_cell.angle_gamma   90.00
#
_symmetry.space_group_name_H-M   'P 1'
#
loop_
_entity.id
_entity.type
_entity.pdbx_description
1 polymer ?
#
loop_
_entity_poly.entity_id
_entity_poly.type
_entity_poly.pdbx_seq_one_letter_code
_entity_poly.pdbx_strand_id
1 'polypeptide(L)'
;MCNILDCVDGQLARLTGIKSAIGRILDGFAGDIWFTCIYVGFALRLSHDYGTDWFFALAVLSGLSHLVQANITDYYKTLHLYFISKDKGAEFQSLEQVRARHKEMKYGINKFFYFLYRGYTLLQVKATPSLQGMLRSLHARYGDDIPEDIRIRFRKQSKELMTHG
;
A
#
# COMPACT_ATOMS: atom_id res chain seq x y z
N MET A 1 -11.47 -14.74 12.63
CA MET A 1 -10.23 -14.78 13.40
C MET A 1 -9.15 -13.81 12.90
N CYS A 2 -8.90 -13.67 11.60
CA CYS A 2 -7.92 -12.71 11.08
C CYS A 2 -8.14 -11.26 11.57
N ASN A 3 -9.36 -10.74 11.54
CA ASN A 3 -9.65 -9.37 11.99
C ASN A 3 -9.33 -9.10 13.47
N ILE A 4 -9.38 -10.13 14.33
CA ILE A 4 -9.08 -9.96 15.76
C ILE A 4 -7.57 -9.86 15.95
N LEU A 5 -6.78 -10.69 15.27
CA LEU A 5 -5.31 -10.64 15.31
C LEU A 5 -4.78 -9.32 14.75
N ASP A 6 -5.34 -8.85 13.64
CA ASP A 6 -5.02 -7.56 13.03
C ASP A 6 -5.35 -6.37 13.96
N CYS A 7 -6.48 -6.44 14.69
CA CYS A 7 -6.81 -5.45 15.70
C CYS A 7 -5.85 -5.48 16.90
N VAL A 8 -5.40 -6.66 17.31
CA VAL A 8 -4.51 -6.84 18.47
C VAL A 8 -3.10 -6.35 18.15
N ASP A 9 -2.54 -6.67 16.99
CA ASP A 9 -1.20 -6.23 16.60
C ASP A 9 -1.16 -4.72 16.34
N GLY A 10 -2.20 -4.15 15.72
CA GLY A 10 -2.36 -2.71 15.57
C GLY A 10 -2.48 -1.97 16.90
N GLN A 11 -3.16 -2.55 17.91
CA GLN A 11 -3.22 -1.97 19.25
C GLN A 11 -1.89 -2.12 19.98
N LEU A 12 -1.22 -3.26 19.88
CA LEU A 12 0.08 -3.50 20.46
C LEU A 12 1.13 -2.51 19.92
N ALA A 13 1.16 -2.29 18.60
CA ALA A 13 2.04 -1.31 17.97
C ALA A 13 1.78 0.13 18.46
N ARG A 14 0.52 0.48 18.77
CA ARG A 14 0.18 1.80 19.36
C ARG A 14 0.61 1.92 20.82
N LEU A 15 0.44 0.86 21.60
CA LEU A 15 0.79 0.84 23.04
C LEU A 15 2.29 0.82 23.25
N THR A 16 3.03 0.07 22.43
CA THR A 16 4.48 -0.04 22.55
C THR A 16 5.24 1.08 21.85
N GLY A 17 4.56 1.85 20.96
CA GLY A 17 5.20 2.85 20.12
C GLY A 17 6.14 2.28 19.06
N ILE A 18 6.28 0.95 18.99
CA ILE A 18 7.15 0.25 18.05
C ILE A 18 6.43 0.08 16.72
N LYS A 19 6.68 1.00 15.79
CA LYS A 19 6.21 0.90 14.41
C LYS A 19 7.37 0.51 13.52
N SER A 20 7.36 -0.70 12.96
CA SER A 20 8.37 -1.11 12.01
C SER A 20 7.84 -1.04 10.57
N ALA A 21 8.66 -0.55 9.64
CA ALA A 21 8.32 -0.56 8.22
C ALA A 21 8.10 -2.00 7.71
N ILE A 22 8.81 -2.96 8.28
CA ILE A 22 8.69 -4.39 7.97
C ILE A 22 7.33 -4.93 8.42
N GLY A 23 6.84 -4.57 9.61
CA GLY A 23 5.53 -5.00 10.10
C GLY A 23 4.40 -4.59 9.15
N ARG A 24 4.42 -3.35 8.66
CA ARG A 24 3.44 -2.87 7.68
C ARG A 24 3.53 -3.59 6.34
N ILE A 25 4.76 -3.89 5.86
CA ILE A 25 4.96 -4.66 4.63
C ILE A 25 4.40 -6.08 4.79
N LEU A 26 4.64 -6.71 5.93
CA LEU A 26 4.13 -8.05 6.27
C LEU A 26 2.61 -8.08 6.33
N ASP A 27 1.99 -7.07 6.94
CA ASP A 27 0.55 -6.94 7.04
C ASP A 27 -0.12 -6.85 5.66
N GLY A 28 0.37 -5.95 4.79
CA GLY A 28 -0.10 -5.86 3.40
C GLY A 28 0.08 -7.18 2.64
N PHE A 29 1.24 -7.82 2.78
CA PHE A 29 1.55 -9.07 2.11
C PHE A 29 0.70 -10.25 2.62
N ALA A 30 0.37 -10.28 3.90
CA ALA A 30 -0.54 -11.27 4.47
C ALA A 30 -1.95 -11.15 3.89
N GLY A 31 -2.44 -9.92 3.68
CA GLY A 31 -3.69 -9.66 2.97
C GLY A 31 -3.67 -10.19 1.53
N ASP A 32 -2.62 -9.91 0.78
CA ASP A 32 -2.46 -10.36 -0.61
C ASP A 32 -2.44 -11.91 -0.72
N ILE A 33 -1.73 -12.58 0.20
CA ILE A 33 -1.72 -14.06 0.27
C ILE A 33 -3.13 -14.59 0.55
N TRP A 34 -3.85 -13.98 1.47
CA TRP A 34 -5.21 -14.40 1.82
C TRP A 34 -6.15 -14.31 0.62
N PHE A 35 -6.16 -13.19 -0.10
CA PHE A 35 -6.95 -13.03 -1.32
C PHE A 35 -6.53 -14.01 -2.42
N THR A 36 -5.24 -14.26 -2.59
CA THR A 36 -4.72 -15.25 -3.53
C THR A 36 -5.28 -16.65 -3.22
N CYS A 37 -5.28 -17.07 -1.95
CA CYS A 37 -5.86 -18.33 -1.53
C CYS A 37 -7.36 -18.43 -1.84
N ILE A 38 -8.10 -17.32 -1.67
CA ILE A 38 -9.53 -17.27 -1.99
C ILE A 38 -9.75 -17.45 -3.51
N TYR A 39 -9.04 -16.68 -4.34
CA TYR A 39 -9.19 -16.78 -5.80
C TYR A 39 -8.80 -18.16 -6.33
N VAL A 40 -7.71 -18.74 -5.84
CA VAL A 40 -7.29 -20.10 -6.19
C VAL A 40 -8.33 -21.14 -5.73
N GLY A 41 -8.85 -21.00 -4.51
CA GLY A 41 -9.89 -21.89 -3.98
C GLY A 41 -11.17 -21.87 -4.84
N PHE A 42 -11.62 -20.68 -5.26
CA PHE A 42 -12.75 -20.55 -6.18
C PHE A 42 -12.44 -21.14 -7.56
N ALA A 43 -11.25 -20.88 -8.11
CA ALA A 43 -10.87 -21.43 -9.41
C ALA A 43 -10.85 -22.96 -9.40
N LEU A 44 -10.29 -23.59 -8.37
CA LEU A 44 -10.26 -25.04 -8.19
C LEU A 44 -11.67 -25.61 -8.11
N ARG A 45 -12.54 -25.00 -7.29
CA ARG A 45 -13.92 -25.43 -7.13
C ARG A 45 -14.70 -25.36 -8.43
N LEU A 46 -14.66 -24.20 -9.10
CA LEU A 46 -15.39 -23.99 -10.34
C LEU A 46 -14.85 -24.83 -11.49
N SER A 47 -13.52 -25.00 -11.58
CA SER A 47 -12.90 -25.88 -12.58
C SER A 47 -13.36 -27.33 -12.40
N HIS A 48 -13.46 -27.80 -11.15
CA HIS A 48 -13.97 -29.14 -10.86
C HIS A 48 -15.45 -29.29 -11.21
N ASP A 49 -16.29 -28.31 -10.85
CA ASP A 49 -17.74 -28.37 -11.04
C ASP A 49 -18.16 -28.24 -12.52
N TYR A 50 -17.43 -27.45 -13.32
CA TYR A 50 -17.74 -27.17 -14.74
C TYR A 50 -16.81 -27.87 -15.73
N GLY A 51 -15.77 -28.58 -15.28
CA GLY A 51 -14.84 -29.31 -16.13
C GLY A 51 -14.01 -28.43 -17.08
N THR A 52 -13.71 -27.18 -16.71
CA THR A 52 -12.98 -26.24 -17.56
C THR A 52 -11.94 -25.44 -16.76
N ASP A 53 -10.76 -25.25 -17.36
CA ASP A 53 -9.64 -24.53 -16.73
C ASP A 53 -9.69 -23.01 -16.92
N TRP A 54 -10.69 -22.49 -17.64
CA TRP A 54 -10.87 -21.04 -17.86
C TRP A 54 -10.97 -20.24 -16.55
N PHE A 55 -11.48 -20.85 -15.49
CA PHE A 55 -11.60 -20.21 -14.17
C PHE A 55 -10.26 -19.83 -13.55
N PHE A 56 -9.16 -20.52 -13.89
CA PHE A 56 -7.82 -20.11 -13.47
C PHE A 56 -7.38 -18.81 -14.14
N ALA A 57 -7.70 -18.61 -15.40
CA ALA A 57 -7.42 -17.33 -16.08
C ALA A 57 -8.21 -16.18 -15.45
N LEU A 58 -9.48 -16.41 -15.11
CA LEU A 58 -10.29 -15.41 -14.37
C LEU A 58 -9.74 -15.13 -12.98
N ALA A 59 -9.28 -16.13 -12.25
CA ALA A 59 -8.68 -15.98 -10.95
C ALA A 59 -7.38 -15.12 -11.00
N VAL A 60 -6.53 -15.39 -12.00
CA VAL A 60 -5.32 -14.60 -12.22
C VAL A 60 -5.66 -13.14 -12.55
N LEU A 61 -6.61 -12.92 -13.46
CA LEU A 61 -7.05 -11.58 -13.84
C LEU A 61 -7.63 -10.82 -12.64
N SER A 62 -8.48 -11.48 -11.85
CA SER A 62 -9.10 -10.91 -10.64
C SER A 62 -8.04 -10.60 -9.58
N GLY A 63 -7.09 -11.51 -9.36
CA GLY A 63 -5.98 -11.30 -8.44
C GLY A 63 -5.10 -10.11 -8.82
N LEU A 64 -4.74 -9.99 -10.10
CA LEU A 64 -3.96 -8.85 -10.60
C LEU A 64 -4.74 -7.53 -10.46
N SER A 65 -6.03 -7.53 -10.79
CA SER A 65 -6.89 -6.36 -10.62
C SER A 65 -6.98 -5.95 -9.15
N HIS A 66 -7.16 -6.91 -8.25
CA HIS A 66 -7.20 -6.70 -6.81
C HIS A 66 -5.90 -6.09 -6.27
N LEU A 67 -4.74 -6.64 -6.66
CA LEU A 67 -3.42 -6.12 -6.28
C LEU A 67 -3.24 -4.66 -6.70
N VAL A 68 -3.62 -4.31 -7.92
CA VAL A 68 -3.53 -2.93 -8.40
C VAL A 68 -4.45 -2.01 -7.62
N GLN A 69 -5.70 -2.42 -7.41
CA GLN A 69 -6.70 -1.63 -6.68
C GLN A 69 -6.28 -1.41 -5.21
N ALA A 70 -5.90 -2.48 -4.51
CA ALA A 70 -5.45 -2.41 -3.13
C ALA A 70 -4.23 -1.49 -2.98
N ASN A 71 -3.27 -1.60 -3.90
CA ASN A 71 -2.06 -0.80 -3.93
C ASN A 71 -2.37 0.70 -4.10
N ILE A 72 -3.25 1.06 -5.03
CA ILE A 72 -3.65 2.45 -5.27
C ILE A 72 -4.41 3.01 -4.07
N THR A 73 -5.33 2.23 -3.51
CA THR A 73 -6.12 2.63 -2.32
C THR A 73 -5.22 2.89 -1.12
N ASP A 74 -4.25 2.02 -0.84
CA ASP A 74 -3.28 2.20 0.24
C ASP A 74 -2.43 3.46 0.04
N TYR A 75 -2.04 3.74 -1.21
CA TYR A 75 -1.31 4.96 -1.54
C TYR A 75 -2.11 6.23 -1.24
N TYR A 76 -3.37 6.29 -1.65
CA TYR A 76 -4.24 7.44 -1.35
C TYR A 76 -4.53 7.58 0.15
N LYS A 77 -4.68 6.46 0.86
CA LYS A 77 -4.82 6.45 2.33
C LYS A 77 -3.59 7.04 3.01
N THR A 78 -2.40 6.62 2.61
CA THR A 78 -1.13 7.13 3.16
C THR A 78 -0.94 8.61 2.84
N LEU A 79 -1.30 9.04 1.62
CA LEU A 79 -1.29 10.44 1.23
C LEU A 79 -2.27 11.29 2.06
N HIS A 80 -3.47 10.78 2.31
CA HIS A 80 -4.44 11.46 3.16
C HIS A 80 -3.92 11.66 4.59
N LEU A 81 -3.28 10.64 5.16
CA LEU A 81 -2.64 10.72 6.46
C LEU A 81 -1.50 11.76 6.48
N TYR A 82 -0.73 11.88 5.41
CA TYR A 82 0.29 12.91 5.25
C TYR A 82 -0.28 14.33 5.31
N PHE A 83 -1.45 14.58 4.73
CA PHE A 83 -2.12 15.88 4.80
C PHE A 83 -2.85 16.12 6.13
N ILE A 84 -3.13 15.09 6.94
CA ILE A 84 -3.70 15.27 8.28
C ILE A 84 -2.65 15.76 9.27
N SER A 85 -1.48 15.14 9.31
CA SER A 85 -0.40 15.53 10.21
C SER A 85 0.94 15.04 9.69
N LYS A 86 2.00 15.85 9.90
CA LYS A 86 3.37 15.48 9.55
C LYS A 86 3.79 14.16 10.21
N ASP A 87 3.44 13.97 11.48
CA ASP A 87 3.80 12.77 12.24
C ASP A 87 3.11 11.51 11.72
N LYS A 88 1.84 11.64 11.27
CA LYS A 88 1.08 10.53 10.68
C LYS A 88 1.50 10.25 9.23
N GLY A 89 2.09 11.23 8.55
CA GLY A 89 2.63 11.11 7.21
C GLY A 89 4.12 10.74 7.15
N ALA A 90 4.79 10.60 8.29
CA ALA A 90 6.20 10.18 8.35
C ALA A 90 6.45 8.79 7.71
N GLU A 91 5.39 8.02 7.49
CA GLU A 91 5.40 6.75 6.78
C GLU A 91 5.39 6.91 5.24
N PHE A 92 5.13 8.12 4.73
CA PHE A 92 5.16 8.40 3.30
C PHE A 92 6.62 8.45 2.82
N GLN A 93 7.11 7.30 2.37
CA GLN A 93 8.46 7.20 1.81
C GLN A 93 8.43 7.42 0.31
N SER A 94 9.28 8.34 -0.17
CA SER A 94 9.47 8.48 -1.62
C SER A 94 10.17 7.24 -2.20
N LEU A 95 9.95 6.98 -3.48
CA LEU A 95 10.61 5.87 -4.19
C LEU A 95 12.14 5.96 -4.07
N GLU A 96 12.69 7.17 -4.01
CA GLU A 96 14.14 7.41 -3.86
C GLU A 96 14.64 6.97 -2.49
N GLN A 97 13.90 7.28 -1.42
CA GLN A 97 14.21 6.84 -0.06
C GLN A 97 14.15 5.33 0.09
N VAL A 98 13.13 4.68 -0.51
CA VAL A 98 13.00 3.21 -0.52
C VAL A 98 14.16 2.56 -1.28
N ARG A 99 14.56 3.13 -2.43
CA ARG A 99 15.72 2.63 -3.21
C ARG A 99 17.03 2.79 -2.46
N ALA A 100 17.27 3.93 -1.82
CA ALA A 100 18.48 4.19 -1.04
C ALA A 100 18.59 3.18 0.11
N ARG A 101 17.51 3.01 0.88
CA ARG A 101 17.46 2.06 2.01
C ARG A 101 17.67 0.61 1.58
N HIS A 102 17.06 0.18 0.47
CA HIS A 102 17.28 -1.15 -0.09
C HIS A 102 18.75 -1.38 -0.48
N LYS A 103 19.43 -0.34 -0.99
CA LYS A 103 20.85 -0.44 -1.41
C LYS A 103 21.81 -0.56 -0.23
N GLU A 104 21.49 0.07 0.91
CA GLU A 104 22.29 0.06 2.13
C GLU A 104 22.13 -1.23 2.95
N MET A 105 21.06 -2.00 2.72
CA MET A 105 20.79 -3.21 3.48
C MET A 105 21.69 -4.36 3.11
N LYS A 106 22.24 -5.03 4.15
CA LYS A 106 22.94 -6.32 4.00
C LYS A 106 21.97 -7.41 3.53
N TYR A 107 22.51 -8.45 2.89
CA TYR A 107 21.73 -9.61 2.48
C TYR A 107 20.99 -10.23 3.67
N GLY A 108 19.70 -10.55 3.50
CA GLY A 108 18.85 -11.13 4.53
C GLY A 108 17.36 -11.03 4.18
N ILE A 109 16.53 -11.59 5.04
CA ILE A 109 15.06 -11.61 4.90
C ILE A 109 14.50 -10.18 4.78
N ASN A 110 15.08 -9.22 5.50
CA ASN A 110 14.70 -7.82 5.43
C ASN A 110 14.91 -7.21 4.04
N LYS A 111 16.01 -7.56 3.36
CA LYS A 111 16.29 -7.09 2.00
C LYS A 111 15.27 -7.63 1.00
N PHE A 112 14.81 -8.87 1.17
CA PHE A 112 13.75 -9.46 0.37
C PHE A 112 12.43 -8.69 0.52
N PHE A 113 12.01 -8.39 1.74
CA PHE A 113 10.79 -7.58 1.97
C PHE A 113 10.91 -6.16 1.41
N TYR A 114 12.08 -5.54 1.53
CA TYR A 114 12.30 -4.23 0.90
C TYR A 114 12.33 -4.28 -0.63
N PHE A 115 12.74 -5.39 -1.23
CA PHE A 115 12.64 -5.60 -2.68
C PHE A 115 11.17 -5.65 -3.12
N LEU A 116 10.33 -6.40 -2.41
CA LEU A 116 8.88 -6.44 -2.66
C LEU A 116 8.26 -5.04 -2.48
N TYR A 117 8.58 -4.36 -1.39
CA TYR A 117 8.11 -3.01 -1.12
C TYR A 117 8.53 -2.00 -2.19
N ARG A 118 9.72 -2.13 -2.72
CA ARG A 118 10.19 -1.30 -3.85
C ARG A 118 9.32 -1.55 -5.10
N GLY A 119 8.99 -2.80 -5.40
CA GLY A 119 8.08 -3.16 -6.49
C GLY A 119 6.70 -2.56 -6.31
N TYR A 120 6.18 -2.67 -5.11
CA TYR A 120 4.91 -2.09 -4.68
C TYR A 120 4.89 -0.55 -4.87
N THR A 121 5.89 0.15 -4.35
CA THR A 121 6.03 1.60 -4.50
C THR A 121 6.21 2.04 -5.95
N LEU A 122 6.93 1.25 -6.76
CA LEU A 122 7.07 1.50 -8.20
C LEU A 122 5.72 1.45 -8.93
N LEU A 123 4.87 0.48 -8.58
CA LEU A 123 3.53 0.35 -9.15
C LEU A 123 2.67 1.57 -8.78
N GLN A 124 2.72 2.01 -7.52
CA GLN A 124 2.02 3.21 -7.03
C GLN A 124 2.41 4.46 -7.82
N VAL A 125 3.71 4.70 -7.95
CA VAL A 125 4.24 5.87 -8.67
C VAL A 125 3.86 5.85 -10.15
N LYS A 126 3.92 4.68 -10.81
CA LYS A 126 3.51 4.53 -12.21
C LYS A 126 2.00 4.67 -12.41
N ALA A 127 1.20 4.19 -11.47
CA ALA A 127 -0.26 4.28 -11.55
C ALA A 127 -0.79 5.69 -11.26
N THR A 128 0.01 6.57 -10.62
CA THR A 128 -0.43 7.91 -10.21
C THR A 128 0.47 9.06 -10.72
N PRO A 129 0.72 9.20 -12.04
CA PRO A 129 1.66 10.19 -12.56
C PRO A 129 1.25 11.64 -12.26
N SER A 130 -0.03 11.95 -12.37
CA SER A 130 -0.56 13.31 -12.08
C SER A 130 -0.35 13.70 -10.63
N LEU A 131 -0.55 12.75 -9.71
CA LEU A 131 -0.34 12.96 -8.27
C LEU A 131 1.14 13.19 -7.96
N GLN A 132 2.05 12.44 -8.60
CA GLN A 132 3.50 12.65 -8.45
C GLN A 132 3.93 14.03 -8.92
N GLY A 133 3.39 14.51 -10.04
CA GLY A 133 3.61 15.88 -10.54
C GLY A 133 3.16 16.94 -9.53
N MET A 134 1.97 16.75 -8.95
CA MET A 134 1.43 17.64 -7.93
C MET A 134 2.30 17.66 -6.67
N LEU A 135 2.69 16.50 -6.15
CA LEU A 135 3.54 16.40 -4.95
C LEU A 135 4.91 17.05 -5.17
N ARG A 136 5.52 16.86 -6.34
CA ARG A 136 6.78 17.52 -6.69
C ARG A 136 6.63 19.05 -6.72
N SER A 137 5.54 19.56 -7.30
CA SER A 137 5.29 21.00 -7.36
C SER A 137 5.03 21.60 -5.96
N LEU A 138 4.35 20.87 -5.08
CA LEU A 138 4.15 21.27 -3.69
C LEU A 138 5.48 21.31 -2.92
N HIS A 139 6.29 20.26 -3.03
CA HIS A 139 7.61 20.20 -2.39
C HIS A 139 8.56 21.28 -2.93
N ALA A 140 8.54 21.55 -4.24
CA ALA A 140 9.36 22.58 -4.84
C ALA A 140 8.97 23.99 -4.38
N ARG A 141 7.67 24.23 -4.08
CA ARG A 141 7.15 25.55 -3.69
C ARG A 141 7.21 25.80 -2.18
N TYR A 142 6.96 24.80 -1.36
CA TYR A 142 6.78 24.94 0.09
C TYR A 142 7.79 24.12 0.92
N GLY A 143 8.61 23.29 0.28
CA GLY A 143 9.48 22.36 0.99
C GLY A 143 8.67 21.38 1.86
N ASP A 144 9.13 21.18 3.08
CA ASP A 144 8.45 20.33 4.07
C ASP A 144 7.35 21.05 4.87
N ASP A 145 7.25 22.40 4.71
CA ASP A 145 6.29 23.24 5.44
C ASP A 145 5.14 23.69 4.54
N ILE A 146 4.25 22.75 4.23
CA ILE A 146 3.04 23.03 3.45
C ILE A 146 2.05 23.82 4.31
N PRO A 147 1.57 25.01 3.86
CA PRO A 147 0.59 25.83 4.57
C PRO A 147 -0.69 25.07 4.91
N GLU A 148 -1.31 25.38 6.06
CA GLU A 148 -2.46 24.62 6.57
C GLU A 148 -3.72 24.73 5.68
N ASP A 149 -3.94 25.87 5.05
CA ASP A 149 -5.03 26.09 4.09
C ASP A 149 -4.94 25.13 2.89
N ILE A 150 -3.73 24.93 2.38
CA ILE A 150 -3.45 24.00 1.29
C ILE A 150 -3.63 22.56 1.78
N ARG A 151 -3.17 22.24 2.98
CA ARG A 151 -3.35 20.91 3.60
C ARG A 151 -4.84 20.56 3.77
N ILE A 152 -5.65 21.50 4.26
CA ILE A 152 -7.10 21.31 4.41
C ILE A 152 -7.76 21.01 3.06
N ARG A 153 -7.40 21.76 2.02
CA ARG A 153 -7.93 21.57 0.67
C ARG A 153 -7.62 20.18 0.11
N PHE A 154 -6.35 19.77 0.19
CA PHE A 154 -5.93 18.45 -0.28
C PHE A 154 -6.47 17.31 0.58
N ARG A 155 -6.63 17.51 1.89
CA ARG A 155 -7.27 16.55 2.79
C ARG A 155 -8.71 16.25 2.37
N LYS A 156 -9.48 17.27 1.97
CA LYS A 156 -10.84 17.07 1.47
C LYS A 156 -10.84 16.25 0.19
N GLN A 157 -10.02 16.60 -0.79
CA GLN A 157 -9.91 15.90 -2.07
C GLN A 157 -9.43 14.45 -1.91
N SER A 158 -8.41 14.22 -1.09
CA SER A 158 -7.88 12.87 -0.85
C SER A 158 -8.88 11.98 -0.11
N LYS A 159 -9.73 12.55 0.76
CA LYS A 159 -10.82 11.82 1.42
C LYS A 159 -11.86 11.34 0.40
N GLU A 160 -12.25 12.17 -0.54
CA GLU A 160 -13.20 11.81 -1.61
C GLU A 160 -12.63 10.66 -2.46
N LEU A 161 -11.35 10.71 -2.83
CA LEU A 161 -10.69 9.65 -3.60
C LEU A 161 -10.63 8.30 -2.84
N MET A 162 -10.49 8.33 -1.51
CA MET A 162 -10.49 7.10 -0.70
C MET A 162 -11.87 6.44 -0.58
N THR A 163 -12.94 7.21 -0.68
CA THR A 163 -14.32 6.70 -0.52
C THR A 163 -14.87 6.07 -1.80
N HIS A 164 -14.22 6.30 -2.93
CA HIS A 164 -14.62 5.77 -4.25
C HIS A 164 -13.74 4.58 -4.72
N GLY A 165 -12.80 4.11 -3.87
CA GLY A 165 -11.89 2.99 -4.14
C GLY A 165 -12.37 1.67 -3.44
#